data_dacde7aa44cd2694b1615c6641f75ca9
#
_entry.id   dacde7aa44cd2694b1615c6641f75ca9
#
_cell.length_a   1.000
_cell.length_b   1.000
_cell.length_c   1.000
_cell.angle_alpha   90.00
_cell.angle_beta   90.00
_cell.angle_gamma   90.00
#
_symmetry.space_group_name_H-M   'P 1'
#
loop_
_entity.id
_entity.type
_entity.pdbx_description
1 polymer ?
#
loop_
_entity_poly.entity_id
_entity_poly.type
_entity_poly.pdbx_seq_one_letter_code
_entity_poly.pdbx_strand_id
1 'polypeptide(L)'
;MKVLTILLSFLMIVSCASKDIVIEEIPFLYENSNAQPSLVSKNGSLSLSWISSNGEKNAALNFSQFKEGKWINPQTIATGSDWFVNWADFPAHAINGDLILSSY
;
A
#
# COMPACT_ATOMS: atom_id res chain seq x y z
N MET A 1 -45.41 -28.51 -14.34
CA MET A 1 -44.85 -27.97 -13.10
C MET A 1 -43.51 -28.60 -12.72
N LYS A 2 -43.34 -29.91 -12.74
CA LYS A 2 -42.08 -30.58 -12.36
C LYS A 2 -40.88 -30.19 -13.26
N VAL A 3 -41.08 -30.04 -14.58
CA VAL A 3 -40.01 -29.68 -15.52
C VAL A 3 -39.54 -28.23 -15.34
N LEU A 4 -40.45 -27.32 -15.01
CA LEU A 4 -40.12 -25.91 -14.74
C LEU A 4 -39.30 -25.75 -13.47
N THR A 5 -39.58 -26.55 -12.43
CA THR A 5 -38.83 -26.53 -11.19
C THR A 5 -37.42 -27.06 -11.35
N ILE A 6 -37.22 -28.08 -12.21
CA ILE A 6 -35.89 -28.64 -12.52
C ILE A 6 -35.06 -27.62 -13.33
N LEU A 7 -35.67 -26.90 -14.28
CA LEU A 7 -35.01 -25.87 -15.07
C LEU A 7 -34.56 -24.67 -14.22
N LEU A 8 -35.41 -24.26 -13.26
CA LEU A 8 -35.08 -23.18 -12.31
C LEU A 8 -33.97 -23.56 -11.34
N SER A 9 -33.91 -24.84 -10.95
CA SER A 9 -32.84 -25.35 -10.07
C SER A 9 -31.49 -25.42 -10.76
N PHE A 10 -31.45 -25.66 -12.08
CA PHE A 10 -30.23 -25.72 -12.89
C PHE A 10 -29.63 -24.33 -13.15
N LEU A 11 -30.44 -23.25 -13.14
CA LEU A 11 -29.98 -21.88 -13.33
C LEU A 11 -29.19 -21.33 -12.13
N MET A 12 -29.34 -21.91 -10.94
CA MET A 12 -28.67 -21.46 -9.72
C MET A 12 -27.21 -21.93 -9.58
N ILE A 13 -26.75 -22.83 -10.45
CA ILE A 13 -25.42 -23.46 -10.31
C ILE A 13 -24.34 -22.70 -11.11
N VAL A 14 -24.70 -21.74 -11.97
CA VAL A 14 -23.77 -21.08 -12.91
C VAL A 14 -23.18 -19.76 -12.36
N SER A 15 -23.43 -19.40 -11.10
CA SER A 15 -23.07 -18.08 -10.57
C SER A 15 -21.79 -18.03 -9.71
N CYS A 16 -20.82 -18.86 -9.97
CA CYS A 16 -19.47 -18.71 -9.39
C CYS A 16 -18.44 -18.51 -10.50
N ALA A 17 -18.43 -17.32 -11.12
CA ALA A 17 -17.26 -16.91 -11.87
C ALA A 17 -16.20 -16.46 -10.86
N SER A 18 -15.21 -17.32 -10.58
CA SER A 18 -14.00 -16.94 -9.88
C SER A 18 -13.29 -15.91 -10.75
N LYS A 19 -13.18 -14.67 -10.25
CA LYS A 19 -12.35 -13.68 -10.88
C LYS A 19 -10.91 -14.06 -10.59
N ASP A 20 -10.13 -14.39 -11.60
CA ASP A 20 -8.71 -14.66 -11.42
C ASP A 20 -8.03 -13.44 -10.81
N ILE A 21 -7.36 -13.64 -9.68
CA ILE A 21 -6.56 -12.61 -9.04
C ILE A 21 -5.23 -12.59 -9.77
N VAL A 22 -4.97 -11.52 -10.51
CA VAL A 22 -3.66 -11.27 -11.12
C VAL A 22 -2.79 -10.56 -10.08
N ILE A 23 -1.65 -11.18 -9.76
CA ILE A 23 -0.63 -10.59 -8.88
C ILE A 23 0.45 -10.02 -9.77
N GLU A 24 0.68 -8.71 -9.66
CA GLU A 24 1.72 -7.99 -10.37
C GLU A 24 2.72 -7.42 -9.36
N GLU A 25 4.01 -7.65 -9.61
CA GLU A 25 5.08 -7.07 -8.82
C GLU A 25 5.35 -5.65 -9.33
N ILE A 26 5.24 -4.66 -8.43
CA ILE A 26 5.52 -3.26 -8.74
C ILE A 26 6.93 -2.93 -8.26
N PRO A 27 7.86 -2.56 -9.15
CA PRO A 27 9.23 -2.22 -8.76
C PRO A 27 9.27 -1.07 -7.76
N PHE A 28 10.02 -1.27 -6.69
CA PHE A 28 10.29 -0.25 -5.68
C PHE A 28 11.71 0.31 -5.86
N LEU A 29 11.81 1.59 -6.20
CA LEU A 29 13.04 2.24 -6.68
C LEU A 29 13.96 2.75 -5.55
N TYR A 30 13.94 2.14 -4.37
CA TYR A 30 14.77 2.59 -3.24
C TYR A 30 15.79 1.52 -2.84
N GLU A 31 17.07 1.82 -2.98
CA GLU A 31 18.18 0.85 -2.81
C GLU A 31 18.66 0.68 -1.36
N ASN A 32 18.22 1.51 -0.43
CA ASN A 32 18.64 1.46 0.97
C ASN A 32 17.89 0.39 1.75
N SER A 33 18.39 0.08 2.95
CA SER A 33 17.66 -0.77 3.90
C SER A 33 16.32 -0.10 4.26
N ASN A 34 15.21 -0.69 3.84
CA ASN A 34 13.86 -0.16 4.02
C ASN A 34 13.09 -1.02 5.03
N ALA A 35 12.28 -0.36 5.85
CA ALA A 35 11.46 -1.00 6.87
C ALA A 35 10.15 -0.24 7.09
N GLN A 36 9.21 -0.88 7.78
CA GLN A 36 7.98 -0.29 8.32
C GLN A 36 7.14 0.44 7.25
N PRO A 37 6.74 -0.25 6.18
CA PRO A 37 5.89 0.35 5.16
C PRO A 37 4.49 0.62 5.72
N SER A 38 3.95 1.79 5.44
CA SER A 38 2.57 2.18 5.72
C SER A 38 1.88 2.61 4.45
N LEU A 39 0.85 1.86 4.05
CA LEU A 39 0.10 2.09 2.83
C LEU A 39 -1.26 2.72 3.15
N VAL A 40 -1.57 3.82 2.50
CA VAL A 40 -2.83 4.54 2.65
C VAL A 40 -3.54 4.68 1.31
N SER A 41 -4.83 4.29 1.29
CA SER A 41 -5.71 4.51 0.14
C SER A 41 -6.79 5.52 0.50
N LYS A 42 -6.92 6.58 -0.28
CA LYS A 42 -7.94 7.62 -0.10
C LYS A 42 -8.42 8.14 -1.45
N ASN A 43 -9.74 8.11 -1.67
CA ASN A 43 -10.37 8.63 -2.89
C ASN A 43 -9.75 8.09 -4.20
N GLY A 44 -9.42 6.80 -4.23
CA GLY A 44 -8.81 6.17 -5.40
C GLY A 44 -7.30 6.46 -5.57
N SER A 45 -6.70 7.25 -4.69
CA SER A 45 -5.26 7.48 -4.64
C SER A 45 -4.61 6.56 -3.62
N LEU A 46 -3.43 6.05 -3.96
CA LEU A 46 -2.63 5.19 -3.10
C LEU A 46 -1.31 5.89 -2.79
N SER A 47 -0.92 5.86 -1.51
CA SER A 47 0.33 6.44 -1.04
C SER A 47 1.04 5.50 -0.07
N LEU A 48 2.34 5.59 -0.03
CA LEU A 48 3.23 4.77 0.80
C LEU A 48 4.17 5.67 1.57
N SER A 49 4.32 5.41 2.86
CA SER A 49 5.46 5.90 3.65
C SER A 49 6.29 4.73 4.17
N TRP A 50 7.58 4.96 4.38
CA TRP A 50 8.51 3.95 4.88
C TRP A 50 9.71 4.60 5.56
N ILE A 51 10.37 3.85 6.42
CA ILE A 51 11.65 4.24 7.00
C ILE A 51 12.77 3.62 6.16
N SER A 52 13.75 4.43 5.78
CA SER A 52 15.03 3.97 5.24
C SER A 52 16.17 4.25 6.20
N SER A 53 17.19 3.39 6.18
CA SER A 53 18.38 3.54 7.00
C SER A 53 19.62 3.31 6.13
N ASN A 54 20.67 4.07 6.37
CA ASN A 54 21.95 3.91 5.67
C ASN A 54 22.96 3.03 6.44
N GLY A 55 22.49 2.24 7.41
CA GLY A 55 23.34 1.32 8.21
C GLY A 55 24.02 1.97 9.41
N GLU A 56 24.01 3.29 9.52
CA GLU A 56 24.37 4.05 10.70
C GLU A 56 23.09 4.48 11.44
N LYS A 57 23.21 5.13 12.58
CA LYS A 57 22.05 5.53 13.40
C LYS A 57 21.10 6.53 12.72
N ASN A 58 21.27 6.80 11.44
CA ASN A 58 20.47 7.75 10.70
C ASN A 58 19.28 7.06 10.02
N ALA A 59 18.09 7.52 10.33
CA ALA A 59 16.86 7.10 9.72
C ALA A 59 16.22 8.24 8.92
N ALA A 60 15.48 7.90 7.86
CA ALA A 60 14.72 8.84 7.08
C ALA A 60 13.30 8.31 6.90
N LEU A 61 12.30 9.15 7.18
CA LEU A 61 10.92 8.92 6.82
C LEU A 61 10.68 9.38 5.38
N ASN A 62 10.27 8.47 4.54
CA ASN A 62 10.05 8.72 3.13
C ASN A 62 8.57 8.55 2.77
N PHE A 63 8.18 9.12 1.65
CA PHE A 63 6.84 9.11 1.12
C PHE A 63 6.86 9.01 -0.41
N SER A 64 5.89 8.31 -0.98
CA SER A 64 5.64 8.27 -2.42
C SER A 64 4.16 8.08 -2.72
N GLN A 65 3.73 8.49 -3.91
CA GLN A 65 2.39 8.25 -4.43
C GLN A 65 2.43 7.23 -5.55
N PHE A 66 1.37 6.43 -5.66
CA PHE A 66 1.19 5.49 -6.76
C PHE A 66 0.31 6.11 -7.83
N LYS A 67 0.85 6.22 -9.04
CA LYS A 67 0.12 6.71 -10.23
C LYS A 67 0.52 5.92 -11.45
N GLU A 68 -0.45 5.60 -12.29
CA GLU A 68 -0.22 4.95 -13.59
C GLU A 68 0.64 3.68 -13.49
N GLY A 69 0.37 2.85 -12.49
CA GLY A 69 1.07 1.58 -12.30
C GLY A 69 2.47 1.67 -11.68
N LYS A 70 2.89 2.82 -11.16
CA LYS A 70 4.23 3.01 -10.57
C LYS A 70 4.23 3.96 -9.38
N TRP A 71 5.24 3.83 -8.52
CA TRP A 71 5.55 4.79 -7.47
C TRP A 71 6.24 6.02 -8.08
N ILE A 72 5.77 7.21 -7.73
CA ILE A 72 6.28 8.48 -8.26
C ILE A 72 6.67 9.44 -7.14
N ASN A 73 7.61 10.33 -7.48
CA ASN A 73 8.04 11.44 -6.61
C ASN A 73 8.39 10.99 -5.19
N PRO A 74 9.33 10.05 -5.00
CA PRO A 74 9.79 9.70 -3.67
C PRO A 74 10.40 10.94 -3.00
N GLN A 75 9.94 11.23 -1.78
CA GLN A 75 10.36 12.38 -1.00
C GLN A 75 10.77 11.94 0.39
N THR A 76 11.84 12.51 0.91
CA THR A 76 12.18 12.40 2.32
C THR A 76 11.44 13.49 3.08
N ILE A 77 10.59 13.09 4.03
CA ILE A 77 9.78 14.00 4.84
C ILE A 77 10.58 14.50 6.04
N ALA A 78 11.33 13.60 6.68
CA ALA A 78 12.12 13.89 7.86
C ALA A 78 13.34 12.97 7.97
N THR A 79 14.36 13.42 8.68
CA THR A 79 15.55 12.64 9.01
C THR A 79 15.88 12.80 10.49
N GLY A 80 16.43 11.76 11.10
CA GLY A 80 16.88 11.80 12.49
C GLY A 80 17.92 10.73 12.78
N SER A 81 18.75 10.98 13.80
CA SER A 81 19.79 10.09 14.25
C SER A 81 19.48 9.40 15.58
N ASP A 82 18.42 9.80 16.23
CA ASP A 82 17.97 9.37 17.55
C ASP A 82 16.60 8.67 17.54
N TRP A 83 16.10 8.35 16.34
CA TRP A 83 14.83 7.68 16.20
C TRP A 83 14.89 6.24 16.70
N PHE A 84 13.92 5.88 17.51
CA PHE A 84 13.74 4.51 17.93
C PHE A 84 12.97 3.74 16.86
N VAL A 85 13.70 3.21 15.89
CA VAL A 85 13.10 2.38 14.83
C VAL A 85 13.02 0.94 15.33
N ASN A 86 11.80 0.45 15.55
CA ASN A 86 11.55 -0.90 16.01
C ASN A 86 10.46 -1.58 15.15
N TRP A 87 10.25 -2.86 15.35
CA TRP A 87 9.31 -3.65 14.56
C TRP A 87 7.82 -3.38 14.89
N ALA A 88 7.53 -2.70 15.99
CA ALA A 88 6.17 -2.48 16.49
C ALA A 88 5.63 -1.07 16.20
N ASP A 89 6.50 -0.07 16.06
CA ASP A 89 6.08 1.33 15.87
C ASP A 89 6.23 1.71 14.39
N PHE A 90 5.12 1.65 13.69
CA PHE A 90 5.07 2.03 12.26
C PHE A 90 4.78 3.52 12.13
N PRO A 91 5.51 4.24 11.28
CA PRO A 91 5.14 5.60 10.92
C PRO A 91 3.77 5.60 10.25
N ALA A 92 2.96 6.58 10.58
CA ALA A 92 1.67 6.79 9.94
C ALA A 92 1.66 8.07 9.14
N HIS A 93 0.88 8.11 8.06
CA HIS A 93 0.65 9.33 7.33
C HIS A 93 -0.83 9.50 6.95
N ALA A 94 -1.24 10.75 6.78
CA ALA A 94 -2.56 11.10 6.27
C ALA A 94 -2.43 12.21 5.23
N ILE A 95 -3.28 12.17 4.21
CA ILE A 95 -3.30 13.16 3.14
C ILE A 95 -4.59 13.97 3.21
N ASN A 96 -4.47 15.29 3.14
CA ASN A 96 -5.59 16.22 3.02
C ASN A 96 -5.28 17.30 1.97
N GLY A 97 -5.72 17.07 0.73
CA GLY A 97 -5.32 17.88 -0.41
C GLY A 97 -3.82 17.78 -0.65
N ASP A 98 -3.14 18.92 -0.62
CA ASP A 98 -1.68 19.01 -0.80
C ASP A 98 -0.90 18.87 0.52
N LEU A 99 -1.61 18.73 1.65
CA LEU A 99 -1.00 18.57 2.97
C LEU A 99 -0.80 17.08 3.29
N ILE A 100 0.43 16.72 3.67
CA ILE A 100 0.78 15.42 4.21
C ILE A 100 1.11 15.61 5.69
N LEU A 101 0.36 14.93 6.55
CA LEU A 101 0.62 14.84 7.98
C LEU A 101 1.26 13.48 8.26
N SER A 102 2.35 13.44 9.00
CA SER A 102 3.01 12.21 9.39
C SER A 102 3.37 12.22 10.87
N SER A 103 3.37 11.01 11.47
CA SER A 103 3.89 10.77 12.82
C SER A 103 4.93 9.64 12.76
N TYR A 104 5.95 9.73 13.59
CA TYR A 104 7.06 8.76 13.70
C TYR A 104 7.62 8.76 15.12
#